data_496e81cd3dbde91da8312fc765e06726
#
_entry.id   496e81cd3dbde91da8312fc765e06726
#
_cell.length_a   1.000
_cell.length_b   1.000
_cell.length_c   1.000
_cell.angle_alpha   90.00
_cell.angle_beta   90.00
_cell.angle_gamma   90.00
#
_symmetry.space_group_name_H-M   'P 1'
#
loop_
_entity.id
_entity.type
_entity.pdbx_description
1 polymer ?
#
loop_
_entity_poly.entity_id
_entity_poly.type
_entity_poly.pdbx_seq_one_letter_code
_entity_poly.pdbx_strand_id
1 'polypeptide(L)'
;DSLALYRDRCDDVNDVKWSNADAALLDEARFVLGPLPNRQGKVDEKDEIRTYGHIVVDEVQDLTPMQMRMVTRRSLSGSMTVVGDIAQATGHYAPDSWDDVLAHLPTRKEPRVAGLSVGYRIPSPIMDLADKVMHAATPGLRSPKSVRTGGDEPQIVRVDAGSLVADAAARAVQAVSSTLRVRAAVICPDDMVD
;
A
#
# COMPACT_ATOMS: atom_id res chain seq x y z
N ASP A 1 16.62 8.85 12.01
CA ASP A 1 17.91 8.34 11.53
C ASP A 1 18.42 9.11 10.33
N SER A 2 19.35 10.03 10.59
CA SER A 2 19.95 10.88 9.53
C SER A 2 20.69 10.05 8.46
N LEU A 3 21.16 8.85 8.80
CA LEU A 3 21.83 7.93 7.88
C LEU A 3 20.93 7.44 6.75
N ALA A 4 19.60 7.32 6.97
CA ALA A 4 18.66 6.90 5.94
C ALA A 4 18.50 7.94 4.82
N LEU A 5 18.80 9.20 5.09
CA LEU A 5 18.73 10.31 4.13
C LEU A 5 20.08 10.59 3.45
N TYR A 6 21.16 9.93 3.93
CA TYR A 6 22.50 10.14 3.35
C TYR A 6 22.53 9.62 1.90
N ARG A 7 23.13 10.42 1.06
CA ARG A 7 23.46 10.06 -0.32
C ARG A 7 24.91 10.42 -0.57
N ASP A 8 25.62 9.57 -1.31
CA ASP A 8 26.95 9.90 -1.77
C ASP A 8 26.91 11.15 -2.63
N ARG A 9 27.95 11.96 -2.49
CA ARG A 9 28.07 13.17 -3.29
C ARG A 9 28.23 12.81 -4.76
N CYS A 10 27.33 13.31 -5.59
CA CYS A 10 27.37 13.18 -7.04
C CYS A 10 27.57 14.55 -7.67
N ASP A 11 28.32 14.61 -8.75
CA ASP A 11 28.53 15.85 -9.52
C ASP A 11 27.33 16.17 -10.41
N ASP A 12 26.60 15.14 -10.84
CA ASP A 12 25.35 15.28 -11.62
C ASP A 12 24.18 14.70 -10.83
N VAL A 13 23.05 15.41 -10.83
CA VAL A 13 21.80 14.98 -10.20
C VAL A 13 21.24 13.68 -10.81
N ASN A 14 21.57 13.41 -12.07
CA ASN A 14 21.17 12.18 -12.74
C ASN A 14 21.90 10.93 -12.25
N ASP A 15 23.04 11.10 -11.58
CA ASP A 15 23.81 10.00 -11.00
C ASP A 15 23.32 9.61 -9.59
N VAL A 16 22.42 10.41 -9.01
CA VAL A 16 21.83 10.13 -7.70
C VAL A 16 20.89 8.94 -7.80
N LYS A 17 21.12 7.92 -6.98
CA LYS A 17 20.23 6.75 -6.85
C LYS A 17 18.99 7.11 -6.03
N TRP A 18 17.98 7.60 -6.69
CA TRP A 18 16.69 7.92 -6.07
C TRP A 18 15.88 6.65 -5.79
N SER A 19 15.23 6.62 -4.65
CA SER A 19 14.25 5.60 -4.27
C SER A 19 12.82 6.15 -4.37
N ASN A 20 11.82 5.27 -4.34
CA ASN A 20 10.42 5.71 -4.31
C ASN A 20 10.08 6.54 -3.05
N ALA A 21 10.78 6.31 -1.94
CA ALA A 21 10.60 7.08 -0.71
C ALA A 21 11.10 8.53 -0.85
N ASP A 22 12.12 8.75 -1.67
CA ASP A 22 12.67 10.10 -1.89
C ASP A 22 11.68 11.02 -2.61
N ALA A 23 10.75 10.47 -3.40
CA ALA A 23 9.77 11.27 -4.15
C ALA A 23 8.93 12.17 -3.23
N ALA A 24 8.46 11.64 -2.10
CA ALA A 24 7.66 12.41 -1.15
C ALA A 24 8.50 13.46 -0.41
N LEU A 25 9.77 13.15 -0.11
CA LEU A 25 10.71 14.11 0.51
C LEU A 25 11.06 15.26 -0.44
N LEU A 26 11.31 14.94 -1.71
CA LEU A 26 11.59 15.94 -2.74
C LEU A 26 10.39 16.85 -2.99
N ASP A 27 9.18 16.29 -2.99
CA ASP A 27 7.94 17.05 -3.12
C ASP A 27 7.75 18.00 -1.94
N GLU A 28 8.03 17.56 -0.71
CA GLU A 28 7.96 18.42 0.49
C GLU A 28 9.01 19.52 0.42
N ALA A 29 10.26 19.19 0.07
CA ALA A 29 11.32 20.16 -0.10
C ALA A 29 10.95 21.23 -1.15
N ARG A 30 10.42 20.81 -2.30
CA ARG A 30 9.95 21.69 -3.34
C ARG A 30 8.83 22.62 -2.86
N PHE A 31 7.89 22.08 -2.08
CA PHE A 31 6.80 22.86 -1.51
C PHE A 31 7.30 23.93 -0.53
N VAL A 32 8.23 23.57 0.35
CA VAL A 32 8.80 24.47 1.36
C VAL A 32 9.68 25.54 0.72
N LEU A 33 10.51 25.17 -0.25
CA LEU A 33 11.43 26.10 -0.95
C LEU A 33 10.69 27.00 -1.95
N GLY A 34 9.52 26.57 -2.42
CA GLY A 34 8.81 27.25 -3.49
C GLY A 34 9.43 26.98 -4.87
N PRO A 35 8.88 27.63 -5.91
CA PRO A 35 9.37 27.50 -7.26
C PRO A 35 10.78 28.10 -7.39
N LEU A 36 11.68 27.37 -8.06
CA LEU A 36 13.06 27.79 -8.25
C LEU A 36 13.15 28.80 -9.40
N PRO A 37 13.65 30.03 -9.14
CA PRO A 37 13.91 30.97 -10.22
C PRO A 37 15.08 30.50 -11.07
N ASN A 38 14.96 30.70 -12.37
CA ASN A 38 16.05 30.48 -13.30
C ASN A 38 17.20 31.50 -13.06
N ARG A 39 18.32 31.37 -13.80
CA ARG A 39 19.48 32.26 -13.67
C ARG A 39 19.15 33.74 -13.91
N GLN A 40 18.00 34.06 -14.48
CA GLN A 40 17.50 35.43 -14.73
C GLN A 40 16.49 35.90 -13.68
N GLY A 41 16.27 35.11 -12.62
CA GLY A 41 15.32 35.42 -11.56
C GLY A 41 13.85 35.19 -11.91
N LYS A 42 13.54 34.61 -13.08
CA LYS A 42 12.17 34.29 -13.49
C LYS A 42 11.82 32.87 -13.08
N VAL A 43 10.65 32.71 -12.48
CA VAL A 43 10.04 31.41 -12.21
C VAL A 43 9.40 30.91 -13.50
N ASP A 44 9.65 29.64 -13.85
CA ASP A 44 8.98 29.00 -14.97
C ASP A 44 7.55 28.62 -14.54
N GLU A 45 6.53 29.10 -15.28
CA GLU A 45 5.12 28.76 -15.04
C GLU A 45 4.87 27.24 -15.12
N LYS A 46 5.74 26.50 -15.83
CA LYS A 46 5.69 25.03 -15.89
C LYS A 46 6.20 24.34 -14.62
N ASP A 47 6.84 25.10 -13.72
CA ASP A 47 7.34 24.58 -12.43
C ASP A 47 6.28 24.57 -11.33
N GLU A 48 5.01 24.82 -11.65
CA GLU A 48 3.92 24.70 -10.69
C GLU A 48 3.59 23.22 -10.39
N ILE A 49 3.26 22.96 -9.12
CA ILE A 49 2.73 21.66 -8.70
C ILE A 49 1.38 21.45 -9.35
N ARG A 50 1.28 20.46 -10.23
CA ARG A 50 0.03 20.12 -10.92
C ARG A 50 -1.05 19.73 -9.91
N THR A 51 -2.22 20.36 -10.01
CA THR A 51 -3.39 20.07 -9.19
C THR A 51 -4.51 19.44 -10.00
N TYR A 52 -5.39 18.70 -9.30
CA TYR A 52 -6.50 17.95 -9.89
C TYR A 52 -7.80 18.31 -9.19
N GLY A 53 -8.90 18.31 -9.95
CA GLY A 53 -10.24 18.63 -9.43
C GLY A 53 -10.77 17.53 -8.50
N HIS A 54 -10.41 16.28 -8.76
CA HIS A 54 -10.73 15.13 -7.92
C HIS A 54 -9.58 14.13 -7.94
N ILE A 55 -9.26 13.55 -6.79
CA ILE A 55 -8.21 12.53 -6.64
C ILE A 55 -8.83 11.27 -6.06
N VAL A 56 -8.50 10.13 -6.66
CA VAL A 56 -8.83 8.82 -6.11
C VAL A 56 -7.53 8.19 -5.60
N VAL A 57 -7.54 7.77 -4.34
CA VAL A 57 -6.43 7.06 -3.69
C VAL A 57 -6.89 5.66 -3.37
N ASP A 58 -6.20 4.66 -3.87
CA ASP A 58 -6.39 3.26 -3.53
C ASP A 58 -5.27 2.77 -2.62
N GLU A 59 -5.54 1.74 -1.82
CA GLU A 59 -4.60 1.15 -0.86
C GLU A 59 -3.96 2.21 0.07
N VAL A 60 -4.78 3.11 0.59
CA VAL A 60 -4.29 4.25 1.39
C VAL A 60 -3.48 3.84 2.61
N GLN A 61 -3.72 2.65 3.16
CA GLN A 61 -2.98 2.11 4.31
C GLN A 61 -1.50 1.88 4.02
N ASP A 62 -1.11 1.78 2.74
CA ASP A 62 0.29 1.60 2.33
C ASP A 62 1.03 2.94 2.12
N LEU A 63 0.32 4.06 2.21
CA LEU A 63 0.93 5.38 2.08
C LEU A 63 1.48 5.88 3.42
N THR A 64 2.71 6.35 3.37
CA THR A 64 3.30 7.08 4.51
C THR A 64 2.62 8.43 4.70
N PRO A 65 2.67 9.03 5.92
CA PRO A 65 2.16 10.38 6.16
C PRO A 65 2.70 11.44 5.18
N MET A 66 3.96 11.32 4.77
CA MET A 66 4.59 12.22 3.81
C MET A 66 3.99 12.05 2.40
N GLN A 67 3.73 10.80 1.97
CA GLN A 67 3.06 10.52 0.70
C GLN A 67 1.62 11.02 0.71
N MET A 68 0.91 10.89 1.83
CA MET A 68 -0.43 11.45 2.00
C MET A 68 -0.43 12.98 1.84
N ARG A 69 0.53 13.68 2.45
CA ARG A 69 0.70 15.12 2.25
C ARG A 69 0.98 15.48 0.80
N MET A 70 1.85 14.72 0.13
CA MET A 70 2.16 14.90 -1.28
C MET A 70 0.91 14.78 -2.16
N VAL A 71 0.06 13.78 -1.93
CA VAL A 71 -1.19 13.57 -2.66
C VAL A 71 -2.21 14.67 -2.35
N THR A 72 -2.39 15.00 -1.07
CA THR A 72 -3.32 16.04 -0.60
C THR A 72 -3.01 17.41 -1.21
N ARG A 73 -1.73 17.76 -1.33
CA ARG A 73 -1.27 19.03 -1.92
C ARG A 73 -1.70 19.16 -3.38
N ARG A 74 -1.92 18.05 -4.08
CA ARG A 74 -2.40 18.03 -5.46
C ARG A 74 -3.91 18.15 -5.61
N SER A 75 -4.66 18.14 -4.51
CA SER A 75 -6.10 18.33 -4.56
C SER A 75 -6.46 19.81 -4.58
N LEU A 76 -6.97 20.30 -5.71
CA LEU A 76 -7.31 21.72 -5.90
C LEU A 76 -8.37 22.21 -4.89
N SER A 77 -9.40 21.41 -4.70
CA SER A 77 -10.58 21.75 -3.88
C SER A 77 -10.72 20.93 -2.60
N GLY A 78 -9.83 19.97 -2.36
CA GLY A 78 -9.98 18.97 -1.30
C GLY A 78 -10.92 17.83 -1.67
N SER A 79 -11.35 17.74 -2.94
CA SER A 79 -12.23 16.66 -3.40
C SER A 79 -11.40 15.39 -3.61
N MET A 80 -11.65 14.38 -2.76
CA MET A 80 -10.92 13.12 -2.80
C MET A 80 -11.86 11.95 -2.52
N THR A 81 -11.56 10.80 -3.12
CA THR A 81 -12.09 9.49 -2.73
C THR A 81 -10.92 8.63 -2.30
N VAL A 82 -10.97 8.14 -1.08
CA VAL A 82 -9.89 7.36 -0.48
C VAL A 82 -10.43 5.97 -0.16
N VAL A 83 -9.76 4.96 -0.65
CA VAL A 83 -10.11 3.54 -0.46
C VAL A 83 -8.94 2.82 0.16
N GLY A 84 -9.20 1.88 1.04
CA GLY A 84 -8.17 1.07 1.67
C GLY A 84 -8.75 0.10 2.71
N ASP A 85 -7.88 -0.71 3.26
CA ASP A 85 -8.18 -1.66 4.32
C ASP A 85 -7.12 -1.58 5.41
N ILE A 86 -7.45 -0.99 6.55
CA ILE A 86 -6.52 -0.81 7.67
C ILE A 86 -6.00 -2.16 8.19
N ALA A 87 -6.80 -3.23 8.10
CA ALA A 87 -6.38 -4.56 8.53
C ALA A 87 -5.26 -5.16 7.63
N GLN A 88 -5.09 -4.66 6.41
CA GLN A 88 -4.05 -5.11 5.48
C GLN A 88 -2.79 -4.24 5.53
N ALA A 89 -2.74 -3.26 6.41
CA ALA A 89 -1.58 -2.38 6.56
C ALA A 89 -0.35 -3.16 7.04
N THR A 90 0.76 -3.09 6.31
CA THR A 90 2.01 -3.83 6.62
C THR A 90 3.22 -2.93 6.82
N GLY A 91 3.12 -1.64 6.52
CA GLY A 91 4.22 -0.68 6.60
C GLY A 91 4.57 -0.27 8.03
N HIS A 92 5.81 0.17 8.26
CA HIS A 92 6.25 0.72 9.55
C HIS A 92 5.48 1.98 10.00
N TYR A 93 4.85 2.68 9.06
CA TYR A 93 4.03 3.87 9.29
C TYR A 93 2.57 3.62 8.94
N ALA A 94 2.16 2.34 9.02
CA ALA A 94 0.79 1.94 8.79
C ALA A 94 -0.14 2.67 9.76
N PRO A 95 -1.28 3.18 9.30
CA PRO A 95 -2.27 3.78 10.18
C PRO A 95 -2.94 2.70 11.04
N ASP A 96 -3.16 3.00 12.30
CA ASP A 96 -3.87 2.11 13.23
C ASP A 96 -5.40 2.24 13.07
N SER A 97 -5.85 3.33 12.48
CA SER A 97 -7.26 3.66 12.34
C SER A 97 -7.54 4.53 11.11
N TRP A 98 -8.81 4.62 10.72
CA TRP A 98 -9.25 5.59 9.71
C TRP A 98 -9.08 7.03 10.18
N ASP A 99 -9.10 7.31 11.47
CA ASP A 99 -8.87 8.66 12.00
C ASP A 99 -7.44 9.12 11.72
N ASP A 100 -6.46 8.21 11.76
CA ASP A 100 -5.07 8.51 11.41
C ASP A 100 -4.94 8.87 9.92
N VAL A 101 -5.65 8.16 9.05
CA VAL A 101 -5.72 8.49 7.62
C VAL A 101 -6.37 9.86 7.42
N LEU A 102 -7.51 10.09 8.05
CA LEU A 102 -8.28 11.32 7.92
C LEU A 102 -7.53 12.55 8.41
N ALA A 103 -6.65 12.40 9.42
CA ALA A 103 -5.81 13.49 9.93
C ALA A 103 -4.86 14.08 8.87
N HIS A 104 -4.55 13.33 7.82
CA HIS A 104 -3.69 13.76 6.71
C HIS A 104 -4.45 14.28 5.49
N LEU A 105 -5.77 14.21 5.49
CA LEU A 105 -6.61 14.65 4.39
C LEU A 105 -7.08 16.10 4.54
N PRO A 106 -7.52 16.76 3.46
CA PRO A 106 -8.06 18.10 3.54
C PRO A 106 -9.32 18.18 4.41
N THR A 107 -9.35 19.06 5.39
CA THR A 107 -10.45 19.22 6.37
C THR A 107 -11.54 20.21 5.95
N ARG A 108 -11.64 20.57 4.68
CA ARG A 108 -12.60 21.58 4.20
C ARG A 108 -14.07 21.19 4.38
N LYS A 109 -14.35 19.88 4.40
CA LYS A 109 -15.67 19.30 4.64
C LYS A 109 -15.50 18.03 5.45
N GLU A 110 -16.51 17.73 6.26
CA GLU A 110 -16.56 16.48 7.00
C GLU A 110 -16.54 15.28 6.04
N PRO A 111 -15.63 14.30 6.23
CA PRO A 111 -15.52 13.14 5.36
C PRO A 111 -16.73 12.23 5.53
N ARG A 112 -17.22 11.68 4.43
CA ARG A 112 -18.21 10.61 4.46
C ARG A 112 -17.50 9.26 4.45
N VAL A 113 -17.57 8.55 5.56
CA VAL A 113 -17.03 7.19 5.68
C VAL A 113 -18.10 6.17 5.32
N ALA A 114 -17.75 5.21 4.45
CA ALA A 114 -18.61 4.10 4.06
C ALA A 114 -17.84 2.79 4.21
N GLY A 115 -18.28 1.94 5.14
CA GLY A 115 -17.71 0.61 5.32
C GLY A 115 -18.27 -0.38 4.30
N LEU A 116 -17.39 -1.14 3.65
CA LEU A 116 -17.75 -2.24 2.76
C LEU A 116 -17.70 -3.55 3.55
N SER A 117 -18.87 -4.11 3.86
CA SER A 117 -19.02 -5.29 4.71
C SER A 117 -19.24 -6.60 3.93
N VAL A 118 -19.30 -6.53 2.59
CA VAL A 118 -19.59 -7.68 1.73
C VAL A 118 -18.47 -7.89 0.74
N GLY A 119 -17.85 -9.08 0.79
CA GLY A 119 -16.81 -9.52 -0.15
C GLY A 119 -17.36 -10.53 -1.15
N TYR A 120 -17.09 -10.34 -2.44
CA TYR A 120 -17.47 -11.28 -3.51
C TYR A 120 -16.29 -11.99 -4.16
N ARG A 121 -15.06 -11.50 -3.91
CA ARG A 121 -13.84 -12.02 -4.55
C ARG A 121 -13.39 -13.32 -3.94
N ILE A 122 -13.32 -13.39 -2.62
CA ILE A 122 -12.73 -14.49 -1.85
C ILE A 122 -13.83 -15.49 -1.46
N PRO A 123 -13.67 -16.81 -1.72
CA PRO A 123 -14.60 -17.83 -1.24
C PRO A 123 -14.71 -17.87 0.27
N SER A 124 -15.91 -18.24 0.78
CA SER A 124 -16.18 -18.26 2.23
C SER A 124 -15.22 -19.14 3.04
N PRO A 125 -14.79 -20.34 2.64
CA PRO A 125 -13.86 -21.12 3.44
C PRO A 125 -12.51 -20.45 3.66
N ILE A 126 -12.01 -19.71 2.65
CA ILE A 126 -10.78 -18.94 2.75
C ILE A 126 -10.98 -17.74 3.66
N MET A 127 -12.11 -17.04 3.51
CA MET A 127 -12.43 -15.87 4.33
C MET A 127 -12.61 -16.27 5.81
N ASP A 128 -13.20 -17.41 6.09
CA ASP A 128 -13.39 -17.93 7.47
C ASP A 128 -12.06 -18.22 8.17
N LEU A 129 -11.04 -18.68 7.40
CA LEU A 129 -9.69 -18.85 7.93
C LEU A 129 -9.01 -17.48 8.15
N ALA A 130 -9.11 -16.57 7.18
CA ALA A 130 -8.56 -15.23 7.27
C ALA A 130 -9.16 -14.45 8.45
N ASP A 131 -10.48 -14.61 8.71
CA ASP A 131 -11.16 -13.97 9.83
C ASP A 131 -10.61 -14.43 11.19
N LYS A 132 -10.29 -15.71 11.34
CA LYS A 132 -9.65 -16.22 12.57
C LYS A 132 -8.29 -15.58 12.82
N VAL A 133 -7.48 -15.41 11.77
CA VAL A 133 -6.18 -14.76 11.86
C VAL A 133 -6.34 -13.28 12.18
N MET A 134 -7.24 -12.60 11.49
CA MET A 134 -7.52 -11.18 11.71
C MET A 134 -8.04 -10.91 13.13
N HIS A 135 -8.93 -11.75 13.63
CA HIS A 135 -9.46 -11.62 14.99
C HIS A 135 -8.38 -11.75 16.07
N ALA A 136 -7.37 -12.59 15.82
CA ALA A 136 -6.20 -12.72 16.72
C ALA A 136 -5.22 -11.54 16.60
N ALA A 137 -5.02 -11.01 15.40
CA ALA A 137 -4.07 -9.93 15.14
C ALA A 137 -4.65 -8.54 15.44
N THR A 138 -5.92 -8.31 15.10
CA THR A 138 -6.62 -7.03 15.21
C THR A 138 -8.02 -7.19 15.79
N PRO A 139 -8.17 -7.40 17.09
CA PRO A 139 -9.45 -7.76 17.72
C PRO A 139 -10.59 -6.73 17.54
N GLY A 140 -10.25 -5.49 17.20
CA GLY A 140 -11.22 -4.40 17.00
C GLY A 140 -11.81 -4.31 15.60
N LEU A 141 -11.23 -5.02 14.62
CA LEU A 141 -11.66 -4.97 13.23
C LEU A 141 -12.59 -6.16 12.90
N ARG A 142 -13.41 -5.97 11.87
CA ARG A 142 -14.32 -7.01 11.37
C ARG A 142 -14.03 -7.30 9.91
N SER A 143 -13.88 -8.58 9.57
CA SER A 143 -13.78 -9.04 8.19
C SER A 143 -15.08 -8.78 7.41
N PRO A 144 -14.99 -8.47 6.13
CA PRO A 144 -16.15 -8.48 5.25
C PRO A 144 -16.70 -9.90 5.13
N LYS A 145 -18.03 -10.04 5.14
CA LYS A 145 -18.68 -11.34 4.94
C LYS A 145 -18.61 -11.74 3.47
N SER A 146 -18.03 -12.91 3.17
CA SER A 146 -18.05 -13.42 1.81
C SER A 146 -19.46 -13.89 1.43
N VAL A 147 -19.89 -13.49 0.21
CA VAL A 147 -21.11 -14.01 -0.43
C VAL A 147 -20.80 -15.06 -1.49
N ARG A 148 -19.53 -15.31 -1.77
CA ARG A 148 -19.09 -16.36 -2.69
C ARG A 148 -19.04 -17.70 -1.94
N THR A 149 -20.09 -18.49 -2.09
CA THR A 149 -20.17 -19.84 -1.57
C THR A 149 -19.37 -20.82 -2.44
N GLY A 150 -18.86 -21.90 -1.85
CA GLY A 150 -18.04 -22.91 -2.54
C GLY A 150 -16.55 -22.56 -2.55
N GLY A 151 -15.77 -23.42 -3.17
CA GLY A 151 -14.31 -23.42 -3.11
C GLY A 151 -13.80 -24.48 -2.14
N ASP A 152 -12.53 -24.85 -2.30
CA ASP A 152 -11.90 -25.84 -1.42
C ASP A 152 -11.55 -25.25 -0.06
N GLU A 153 -11.60 -26.06 0.97
CA GLU A 153 -11.13 -25.69 2.31
C GLU A 153 -9.62 -25.43 2.27
N PRO A 154 -9.14 -24.36 2.94
CA PRO A 154 -7.71 -24.14 3.08
C PRO A 154 -7.05 -25.29 3.84
N GLN A 155 -5.91 -25.77 3.32
CA GLN A 155 -5.17 -26.86 3.92
C GLN A 155 -3.98 -26.35 4.71
N ILE A 156 -3.88 -26.73 5.98
CA ILE A 156 -2.70 -26.50 6.81
C ILE A 156 -1.91 -27.81 6.85
N VAL A 157 -0.73 -27.80 6.26
CA VAL A 157 0.13 -28.97 6.17
C VAL A 157 1.40 -28.74 6.98
N ARG A 158 1.72 -29.68 7.84
CA ARG A 158 2.97 -29.70 8.58
C ARG A 158 4.00 -30.52 7.80
N VAL A 159 5.16 -29.96 7.60
CA VAL A 159 6.29 -30.59 6.91
C VAL A 159 7.58 -30.31 7.72
N ASP A 160 8.59 -31.15 7.51
CA ASP A 160 9.90 -30.90 8.11
C ASP A 160 10.57 -29.69 7.46
N ALA A 161 11.31 -28.93 8.25
CA ALA A 161 11.97 -27.71 7.77
C ALA A 161 12.87 -27.96 6.55
N GLY A 162 13.55 -29.12 6.50
CA GLY A 162 14.42 -29.47 5.37
C GLY A 162 13.70 -29.81 4.07
N SER A 163 12.39 -30.10 4.11
CA SER A 163 11.58 -30.41 2.93
C SER A 163 10.64 -29.29 2.53
N LEU A 164 10.56 -28.21 3.31
CA LEU A 164 9.56 -27.15 3.17
C LEU A 164 9.48 -26.58 1.74
N VAL A 165 10.60 -26.21 1.18
CA VAL A 165 10.67 -25.61 -0.17
C VAL A 165 10.25 -26.61 -1.24
N ALA A 166 10.74 -27.86 -1.14
CA ALA A 166 10.42 -28.92 -2.08
C ALA A 166 8.93 -29.29 -2.05
N ASP A 167 8.34 -29.40 -0.84
CA ASP A 167 6.92 -29.69 -0.65
C ASP A 167 6.04 -28.55 -1.16
N ALA A 168 6.42 -27.28 -0.89
CA ALA A 168 5.72 -26.12 -1.40
C ALA A 168 5.72 -26.06 -2.93
N ALA A 169 6.89 -26.29 -3.55
CA ALA A 169 7.03 -26.34 -5.00
C ALA A 169 6.22 -27.48 -5.62
N ALA A 170 6.27 -28.68 -5.05
CA ALA A 170 5.51 -29.83 -5.54
C ALA A 170 4.00 -29.57 -5.49
N ARG A 171 3.49 -28.95 -4.41
CA ARG A 171 2.08 -28.58 -4.29
C ARG A 171 1.67 -27.51 -5.28
N ALA A 172 2.52 -26.51 -5.51
CA ALA A 172 2.26 -25.46 -6.51
C ALA A 172 2.16 -26.08 -7.91
N VAL A 173 3.09 -26.98 -8.27
CA VAL A 173 3.06 -27.72 -9.55
C VAL A 173 1.82 -28.58 -9.67
N GLN A 174 1.44 -29.31 -8.62
CA GLN A 174 0.23 -30.10 -8.59
C GLN A 174 -1.03 -29.27 -8.80
N ALA A 175 -1.14 -28.13 -8.14
CA ALA A 175 -2.28 -27.21 -8.27
C ALA A 175 -2.43 -26.69 -9.70
N VAL A 176 -1.32 -26.34 -10.36
CA VAL A 176 -1.33 -25.88 -11.76
C VAL A 176 -1.63 -27.01 -12.73
N SER A 177 -1.13 -28.22 -12.45
CA SER A 177 -1.29 -29.39 -13.37
C SER A 177 -2.68 -29.98 -13.31
N SER A 178 -3.39 -29.84 -12.19
CA SER A 178 -4.71 -30.45 -11.99
C SER A 178 -5.86 -29.68 -12.63
N THR A 179 -5.64 -28.42 -13.02
CA THR A 179 -6.70 -27.56 -13.53
C THR A 179 -6.22 -26.68 -14.68
N LEU A 180 -6.88 -26.76 -15.83
CA LEU A 180 -6.58 -25.93 -16.99
C LEU A 180 -6.79 -24.42 -16.65
N ARG A 181 -5.75 -23.59 -16.91
CA ARG A 181 -5.75 -22.13 -16.75
C ARG A 181 -5.72 -21.61 -15.30
N VAL A 182 -5.22 -22.36 -14.35
CA VAL A 182 -4.96 -21.87 -12.98
C VAL A 182 -3.53 -21.35 -12.89
N ARG A 183 -3.35 -20.28 -12.14
CA ARG A 183 -2.04 -19.77 -11.73
C ARG A 183 -1.87 -20.06 -10.25
N ALA A 184 -0.70 -20.52 -9.85
CA ALA A 184 -0.30 -20.67 -8.46
C ALA A 184 0.77 -19.63 -8.13
N ALA A 185 0.73 -19.10 -6.92
CA ALA A 185 1.79 -18.28 -6.36
C ALA A 185 2.26 -18.92 -5.05
N VAL A 186 3.55 -18.90 -4.82
CA VAL A 186 4.15 -19.27 -3.54
C VAL A 186 4.57 -17.98 -2.84
N ILE A 187 4.08 -17.77 -1.63
CA ILE A 187 4.43 -16.63 -0.80
C ILE A 187 5.32 -17.15 0.32
N CYS A 188 6.49 -16.57 0.48
CA CYS A 188 7.45 -16.93 1.51
C CYS A 188 8.05 -15.67 2.14
N PRO A 189 8.67 -15.77 3.33
CA PRO A 189 9.48 -14.69 3.91
C PRO A 189 10.66 -14.33 2.99
N ASP A 190 11.11 -13.06 3.06
CA ASP A 190 12.15 -12.52 2.17
C ASP A 190 13.50 -13.27 2.30
N ASP A 191 13.79 -13.79 3.47
CA ASP A 191 14.99 -14.60 3.75
C ASP A 191 14.96 -16.00 3.12
N MET A 192 13.85 -16.38 2.48
CA MET A 192 13.67 -17.65 1.76
C MET A 192 13.58 -17.48 0.23
N VAL A 193 13.84 -16.27 -0.29
CA VAL A 193 13.72 -15.91 -1.73
C VAL A 193 15.06 -16.03 -2.47
N ASP A 194 16.01 -16.84 -2.06
CA ASP A 194 17.27 -17.07 -2.78
C ASP A 194 17.17 -18.15 -3.86
#